data_ebb54e65a1ab4f3d3b7f2cb6ef7e6300
#
_entry.id   ebb54e65a1ab4f3d3b7f2cb6ef7e6300
#
_cell.length_a   1.000
_cell.length_b   1.000
_cell.length_c   1.000
_cell.angle_alpha   90.00
_cell.angle_beta   90.00
_cell.angle_gamma   90.00
#
_symmetry.space_group_name_H-M   'P 1'
#
loop_
_entity.id
_entity.type
_entity.pdbx_description
1 polymer ?
#
loop_
_entity_poly.entity_id
_entity_poly.type
_entity_poly.pdbx_seq_one_letter_code
_entity_poly.pdbx_strand_id
1 'polypeptide(L)'
;MQYIYCFANASLVLRLVAYLSEQVSIGLISVTVIYLVDRWVVRIKLQDSLSAPLRGNFLAFLQEIGYPFTLSNRDKNALVALEEGATVAAVMSRYHMVIVSHGGLHPEKIEAFRTTFTSSLGYCPPSLV
;
A
#
# COMPACT_ATOMS: atom_id res chain seq x y z
N MET A 1 -9.99 -11.20 -3.93
CA MET A 1 -9.13 -10.64 -5.00
C MET A 1 -8.18 -9.61 -4.45
N GLN A 2 -6.91 -9.69 -4.77
CA GLN A 2 -5.94 -8.72 -4.31
C GLN A 2 -4.96 -8.33 -5.39
N TYR A 3 -4.43 -7.11 -5.28
CA TYR A 3 -3.39 -6.57 -6.14
C TYR A 3 -2.25 -6.07 -5.26
N ILE A 4 -1.02 -6.42 -5.61
CA ILE A 4 0.17 -5.97 -4.90
C ILE A 4 1.06 -5.24 -5.90
N TYR A 5 1.25 -3.93 -5.65
CA TYR A 5 2.02 -3.06 -6.53
C TYR A 5 3.08 -2.31 -5.75
N CYS A 6 4.14 -1.97 -6.45
CA CYS A 6 5.28 -1.24 -5.92
C CYS A 6 5.31 0.17 -6.54
N PHE A 7 5.61 1.17 -5.70
CA PHE A 7 5.66 2.57 -6.11
C PHE A 7 6.98 3.18 -5.68
N ALA A 8 7.48 4.11 -6.50
CA ALA A 8 8.78 4.72 -6.26
C ALA A 8 8.79 5.70 -5.08
N ASN A 9 7.65 6.31 -4.76
CA ASN A 9 7.59 7.35 -3.73
C ASN A 9 6.20 7.47 -3.09
N ALA A 10 6.14 8.20 -1.99
CA ALA A 10 4.91 8.39 -1.24
C ALA A 10 3.86 9.19 -2.01
N SER A 11 4.27 10.10 -2.89
CA SER A 11 3.33 10.89 -3.68
C SER A 11 2.50 10.01 -4.61
N LEU A 12 3.10 8.99 -5.20
CA LEU A 12 2.39 8.02 -6.03
C LEU A 12 1.43 7.17 -5.20
N VAL A 13 1.81 6.79 -4.00
CA VAL A 13 0.93 6.06 -3.08
C VAL A 13 -0.29 6.90 -2.73
N LEU A 14 -0.09 8.18 -2.44
CA LEU A 14 -1.20 9.11 -2.14
C LEU A 14 -2.10 9.30 -3.34
N ARG A 15 -1.54 9.34 -4.55
CA ARG A 15 -2.32 9.40 -5.78
C ARG A 15 -3.19 8.15 -5.95
N LEU A 16 -2.65 6.98 -5.62
CA LEU A 16 -3.42 5.74 -5.62
C LEU A 16 -4.56 5.79 -4.61
N VAL A 17 -4.30 6.25 -3.39
CA VAL A 17 -5.32 6.34 -2.34
C VAL A 17 -6.44 7.29 -2.76
N ALA A 18 -6.11 8.42 -3.36
CA ALA A 18 -7.09 9.36 -3.87
C ALA A 18 -7.96 8.72 -4.97
N TYR A 19 -7.33 7.99 -5.89
CA TYR A 19 -8.04 7.27 -6.93
C TYR A 19 -9.01 6.24 -6.35
N LEU A 20 -8.55 5.43 -5.39
CA LEU A 20 -9.38 4.40 -4.76
C LEU A 20 -10.56 4.99 -4.01
N SER A 21 -10.39 6.15 -3.39
CA SER A 21 -11.49 6.81 -2.67
C SER A 21 -12.63 7.24 -3.58
N GLU A 22 -12.36 7.41 -4.88
CA GLU A 22 -13.35 7.79 -5.87
C GLU A 22 -14.01 6.58 -6.54
N GLN A 23 -13.48 5.37 -6.35
CA GLN A 23 -13.95 4.15 -7.00
C GLN A 23 -14.94 3.40 -6.12
N VAL A 24 -16.18 3.85 -6.10
CA VAL A 24 -17.22 3.27 -5.23
C VAL A 24 -17.57 1.84 -5.61
N SER A 25 -17.46 1.49 -6.89
CA SER A 25 -17.94 0.20 -7.42
C SER A 25 -16.95 -0.95 -7.34
N ILE A 26 -15.73 -0.74 -6.84
CA ILE A 26 -14.71 -1.79 -6.85
C ILE A 26 -14.79 -2.74 -5.65
N GLY A 27 -15.60 -2.45 -4.64
CA GLY A 27 -15.75 -3.32 -3.48
C GLY A 27 -14.48 -3.40 -2.65
N LEU A 28 -13.89 -2.26 -2.31
CA LEU A 28 -12.65 -2.21 -1.54
C LEU A 28 -12.86 -2.74 -0.12
N ILE A 29 -12.06 -3.74 0.28
CA ILE A 29 -12.05 -4.26 1.64
C ILE A 29 -10.97 -3.57 2.47
N SER A 30 -9.72 -3.56 1.98
CA SER A 30 -8.61 -2.97 2.74
C SER A 30 -7.46 -2.57 1.83
N VAL A 31 -6.68 -1.62 2.32
CA VAL A 31 -5.42 -1.18 1.71
C VAL A 31 -4.34 -1.29 2.76
N THR A 32 -3.26 -1.98 2.44
CA THR A 32 -2.10 -2.09 3.32
C THR A 32 -0.91 -1.46 2.65
N VAL A 33 -0.34 -0.44 3.27
CA VAL A 33 0.82 0.29 2.76
C VAL A 33 2.05 -0.10 3.59
N ILE A 34 3.05 -0.63 2.91
CA ILE A 34 4.29 -1.10 3.53
C ILE A 34 5.44 -0.28 2.96
N TYR A 35 6.34 0.20 3.84
CA TYR A 35 7.56 0.84 3.41
C TYR A 35 8.71 -0.15 3.50
N LEU A 36 9.29 -0.49 2.36
CA LEU A 36 10.56 -1.21 2.26
C LEU A 36 11.66 -0.17 2.03
N VAL A 37 12.89 -0.53 2.37
CA VAL A 37 14.01 0.43 2.44
C VAL A 37 14.10 1.40 1.25
N ASP A 38 13.80 0.92 0.05
CA ASP A 38 13.97 1.68 -1.20
C ASP A 38 12.68 1.83 -2.00
N ARG A 39 11.54 1.39 -1.46
CA ARG A 39 10.28 1.39 -2.22
C ARG A 39 9.07 1.31 -1.31
N TRP A 40 7.93 1.68 -1.87
CA TRP A 40 6.63 1.57 -1.24
C TRP A 40 5.86 0.42 -1.87
N VAL A 41 5.27 -0.44 -1.07
CA VAL A 41 4.46 -1.55 -1.55
C VAL A 41 3.05 -1.40 -1.00
N VAL A 42 2.06 -1.55 -1.87
CA VAL A 42 0.65 -1.44 -1.49
C VAL A 42 -0.06 -2.72 -1.89
N ARG A 43 -0.76 -3.33 -0.93
CA ARG A 43 -1.70 -4.41 -1.19
C ARG A 43 -3.11 -3.84 -1.16
N ILE A 44 -3.83 -4.06 -2.25
CA ILE A 44 -5.23 -3.65 -2.39
C ILE A 44 -6.07 -4.91 -2.37
N LYS A 45 -6.96 -5.04 -1.39
CA LYS A 45 -7.84 -6.20 -1.27
C LYS A 45 -9.26 -5.81 -1.62
N LEU A 46 -9.84 -6.54 -2.58
CA LEU A 46 -11.19 -6.32 -3.06
C LEU A 46 -12.07 -7.51 -2.68
N GLN A 47 -13.37 -7.25 -2.50
CA GLN A 47 -14.33 -8.28 -2.15
C GLN A 47 -14.49 -9.32 -3.26
N ASP A 48 -14.62 -8.87 -4.50
CA ASP A 48 -14.83 -9.72 -5.67
C ASP A 48 -13.89 -9.33 -6.80
N SER A 49 -13.76 -10.23 -7.78
CA SER A 49 -13.05 -9.91 -9.02
C SER A 49 -13.80 -8.81 -9.77
N LEU A 50 -13.04 -7.89 -10.36
CA LEU A 50 -13.62 -6.81 -11.15
C LEU A 50 -14.13 -7.33 -12.50
N SER A 51 -15.19 -6.73 -13.01
CA SER A 51 -15.63 -6.96 -14.39
C SER A 51 -14.51 -6.57 -15.36
N ALA A 52 -14.53 -7.15 -16.58
CA ALA A 52 -13.45 -6.90 -17.55
C ALA A 52 -13.20 -5.41 -17.82
N PRO A 53 -14.23 -4.56 -18.06
CA PRO A 53 -13.99 -3.12 -18.27
C PRO A 53 -13.39 -2.42 -17.05
N LEU A 54 -13.90 -2.70 -15.85
CA LEU A 54 -13.39 -2.09 -14.62
C LEU A 54 -11.95 -2.55 -14.33
N ARG A 55 -11.67 -3.84 -14.55
CA ARG A 55 -10.34 -4.38 -14.34
C ARG A 55 -9.34 -3.75 -15.29
N GLY A 56 -9.70 -3.60 -16.57
CA GLY A 56 -8.83 -2.96 -17.55
C GLY A 56 -8.46 -1.53 -17.16
N ASN A 57 -9.44 -0.74 -16.75
CA ASN A 57 -9.22 0.64 -16.33
C ASN A 57 -8.38 0.70 -15.06
N PHE A 58 -8.67 -0.16 -14.08
CA PHE A 58 -7.94 -0.21 -12.83
C PHE A 58 -6.47 -0.59 -13.04
N LEU A 59 -6.22 -1.67 -13.80
CA LEU A 59 -4.85 -2.09 -14.08
C LEU A 59 -4.08 -1.06 -14.90
N ALA A 60 -4.72 -0.39 -15.85
CA ALA A 60 -4.09 0.68 -16.60
C ALA A 60 -3.62 1.80 -15.69
N PHE A 61 -4.44 2.20 -14.72
CA PHE A 61 -4.07 3.21 -13.76
C PHE A 61 -2.91 2.75 -12.89
N LEU A 62 -2.97 1.53 -12.34
CA LEU A 62 -1.90 0.99 -11.50
C LEU A 62 -0.57 0.92 -12.25
N GLN A 63 -0.59 0.49 -13.50
CA GLN A 63 0.62 0.38 -14.32
C GLN A 63 1.19 1.72 -14.73
N GLU A 64 0.39 2.76 -14.76
CA GLU A 64 0.85 4.12 -15.03
C GLU A 64 1.70 4.67 -13.88
N ILE A 65 1.35 4.34 -12.63
CA ILE A 65 2.01 4.91 -11.45
C ILE A 65 2.93 3.95 -10.70
N GLY A 66 2.89 2.67 -11.04
CA GLY A 66 3.72 1.67 -10.37
C GLY A 66 3.87 0.41 -11.21
N TYR A 67 4.31 -0.66 -10.57
CA TYR A 67 4.47 -1.95 -11.23
C TYR A 67 4.13 -3.10 -10.28
N PRO A 68 3.72 -4.28 -10.82
CA PRO A 68 3.40 -5.43 -9.99
C PRO A 68 4.62 -5.86 -9.15
N PHE A 69 4.37 -6.28 -7.92
CA PHE A 69 5.42 -6.68 -6.99
C PHE A 69 5.07 -8.02 -6.35
N THR A 70 6.08 -8.88 -6.22
CA THR A 70 5.95 -10.17 -5.54
C THR A 70 6.64 -10.08 -4.19
N LEU A 71 5.86 -10.28 -3.12
CA LEU A 71 6.38 -10.26 -1.76
C LEU A 71 7.19 -11.51 -1.46
N SER A 72 8.17 -11.40 -0.57
CA SER A 72 8.86 -12.56 0.01
C SER A 72 7.87 -13.40 0.82
N ASN A 73 8.24 -14.66 1.09
CA ASN A 73 7.40 -15.52 1.93
C ASN A 73 7.18 -14.93 3.33
N ARG A 74 8.22 -14.30 3.90
CA ARG A 74 8.10 -13.63 5.19
C ARG A 74 7.07 -12.51 5.16
N ASP A 75 7.11 -11.67 4.14
CA ASP A 75 6.18 -10.55 4.01
C ASP A 75 4.75 -11.03 3.73
N LYS A 76 4.60 -12.10 2.94
CA LYS A 76 3.30 -12.74 2.73
C LYS A 76 2.71 -13.26 4.04
N ASN A 77 3.53 -13.91 4.86
CA ASN A 77 3.10 -14.43 6.16
C ASN A 77 2.70 -13.30 7.10
N ALA A 78 3.39 -12.16 7.04
CA ALA A 78 3.01 -10.98 7.81
C ALA A 78 1.62 -10.47 7.44
N LEU A 79 1.31 -10.41 6.15
CA LEU A 79 0.00 -9.98 5.68
C LEU A 79 -1.09 -10.97 6.07
N VAL A 80 -0.80 -12.28 6.02
CA VAL A 80 -1.74 -13.30 6.49
C VAL A 80 -2.03 -13.12 7.98
N ALA A 81 -1.03 -12.83 8.79
CA ALA A 81 -1.21 -12.57 10.22
C ALA A 81 -2.12 -11.37 10.46
N LEU A 82 -1.98 -10.30 9.66
CA LEU A 82 -2.89 -9.14 9.75
C LEU A 82 -4.32 -9.54 9.43
N GLU A 83 -4.53 -10.36 8.42
CA GLU A 83 -5.86 -10.83 8.03
C GLU A 83 -6.48 -11.72 9.11
N GLU A 84 -5.67 -12.44 9.86
CA GLU A 84 -6.11 -13.31 10.94
C GLU A 84 -6.36 -12.56 12.25
N GLY A 85 -6.21 -11.23 12.26
CA GLY A 85 -6.55 -10.40 13.39
C GLY A 85 -5.37 -9.92 14.23
N ALA A 86 -4.13 -10.19 13.84
CA ALA A 86 -2.97 -9.66 14.54
C ALA A 86 -2.93 -8.13 14.43
N THR A 87 -2.44 -7.46 15.47
CA THR A 87 -2.30 -6.01 15.41
C THR A 87 -1.15 -5.59 14.53
N VAL A 88 -1.22 -4.38 13.98
CA VAL A 88 -0.15 -3.82 13.15
C VAL A 88 1.18 -3.79 13.93
N ALA A 89 1.12 -3.35 15.19
CA ALA A 89 2.33 -3.29 16.02
C ALA A 89 2.96 -4.66 16.23
N ALA A 90 2.16 -5.69 16.49
CA ALA A 90 2.65 -7.06 16.67
C ALA A 90 3.31 -7.60 15.40
N VAL A 91 2.70 -7.35 14.25
CA VAL A 91 3.23 -7.80 12.95
C VAL A 91 4.54 -7.07 12.64
N MET A 92 4.61 -5.77 12.83
CA MET A 92 5.84 -5.02 12.59
C MET A 92 6.99 -5.53 13.46
N SER A 93 6.72 -5.81 14.73
CA SER A 93 7.73 -6.32 15.65
C SER A 93 8.19 -7.73 15.28
N ARG A 94 7.23 -8.62 14.97
CA ARG A 94 7.52 -10.02 14.70
C ARG A 94 8.23 -10.23 13.37
N TYR A 95 7.83 -9.51 12.34
CA TYR A 95 8.32 -9.70 10.97
C TYR A 95 9.34 -8.64 10.54
N HIS A 96 9.66 -7.70 11.42
CA HIS A 96 10.65 -6.65 11.15
C HIS A 96 10.34 -5.86 9.87
N MET A 97 9.09 -5.42 9.73
CA MET A 97 8.66 -4.63 8.58
C MET A 97 7.98 -3.34 9.05
N VAL A 98 7.95 -2.36 8.18
CA VAL A 98 7.29 -1.07 8.46
C VAL A 98 5.95 -1.03 7.75
N ILE A 99 4.87 -1.07 8.52
CA ILE A 99 3.51 -0.92 8.00
C ILE A 99 3.08 0.52 8.25
N VAL A 100 2.91 1.27 7.18
CA VAL A 100 2.56 2.69 7.27
C VAL A 100 1.06 2.86 7.51
N SER A 101 0.26 2.02 6.86
CA SER A 101 -1.19 2.08 6.97
C SER A 101 -1.79 0.72 6.66
N HIS A 102 -2.88 0.37 7.35
CA HIS A 102 -3.59 -0.88 7.13
C HIS A 102 -5.07 -0.70 7.48
N GLY A 103 -5.94 -1.25 6.63
CA GLY A 103 -7.38 -1.20 6.82
C GLY A 103 -8.05 -0.36 5.75
N GLY A 104 -8.80 0.67 6.16
CA GLY A 104 -9.43 1.60 5.22
C GLY A 104 -8.42 2.55 4.59
N LEU A 105 -8.91 3.55 3.89
CA LEU A 105 -8.05 4.55 3.25
C LEU A 105 -7.58 5.56 4.31
N HIS A 106 -6.27 5.71 4.47
CA HIS A 106 -5.67 6.56 5.49
C HIS A 106 -4.58 7.47 4.90
N PRO A 107 -4.94 8.46 4.05
CA PRO A 107 -3.93 9.36 3.47
C PRO A 107 -3.14 10.14 4.54
N GLU A 108 -3.77 10.48 5.66
CA GLU A 108 -3.12 11.19 6.76
C GLU A 108 -1.97 10.41 7.39
N LYS A 109 -2.06 9.08 7.45
CA LYS A 109 -0.97 8.24 7.97
C LYS A 109 0.23 8.23 7.03
N ILE A 110 -0.01 8.24 5.73
CA ILE A 110 1.04 8.25 4.73
C ILE A 110 1.76 9.59 4.75
N GLU A 111 1.01 10.70 4.84
CA GLU A 111 1.60 12.03 4.94
C GLU A 111 2.39 12.20 6.23
N ALA A 112 1.87 11.72 7.35
CA ALA A 112 2.55 11.79 8.63
C ALA A 112 3.88 11.01 8.60
N PHE A 113 3.88 9.82 8.02
CA PHE A 113 5.09 9.02 7.88
C PHE A 113 6.13 9.73 7.02
N ARG A 114 5.72 10.27 5.87
CA ARG A 114 6.62 10.99 4.98
C ARG A 114 7.24 12.21 5.68
N THR A 115 6.42 12.99 6.38
CA THR A 115 6.88 14.18 7.11
C THR A 115 7.86 13.81 8.21
N THR A 116 7.55 12.80 9.01
CA THR A 116 8.42 12.32 10.09
C THR A 116 9.75 11.82 9.53
N PHE A 117 9.72 11.06 8.47
CA PHE A 117 10.93 10.53 7.84
C PHE A 117 11.81 11.65 7.31
N THR A 118 11.21 12.62 6.61
CA THR A 118 11.92 13.77 6.07
C THR A 118 12.56 14.60 7.19
N SER A 119 11.83 14.84 8.27
CA SER A 119 12.34 15.60 9.42
C SER A 119 13.53 14.90 10.08
N SER A 120 13.46 13.57 10.21
CA SER A 120 14.54 12.79 10.82
C SER A 120 15.81 12.79 10.00
N LEU A 121 15.70 12.81 8.66
CA LEU A 121 16.84 12.79 7.75
C LEU A 121 17.34 14.19 7.40
N GLY A 122 16.56 15.22 7.64
CA GLY A 122 16.86 16.58 7.23
C GLY A 122 16.66 16.84 5.75
N TYR A 123 16.24 15.84 4.97
CA TYR A 123 15.89 16.00 3.55
C TYR A 123 14.96 14.85 3.14
N CYS A 124 14.26 15.03 2.03
CA CYS A 124 13.39 14.00 1.49
C CYS A 124 14.15 13.18 0.44
N PRO A 125 14.46 11.90 0.70
CA PRO A 125 15.13 11.06 -0.29
C PRO A 125 14.28 10.90 -1.56
N PRO A 126 14.89 10.69 -2.73
CA PRO A 126 14.14 10.51 -3.98
C PRO A 126 13.08 9.41 -3.91
N SER A 127 13.33 8.36 -3.14
CA SER A 127 12.38 7.25 -2.99
C SER A 127 11.11 7.65 -2.21
N LEU A 128 11.09 8.81 -1.58
CA LEU A 128 9.95 9.31 -0.81
C LEU A 128 9.25 10.50 -1.46
N VAL A 129 9.74 10.96 -2.58
CA VAL A 129 9.22 12.15 -3.27
C VAL A 129 8.27 11.80 -4.40
#